data_b3b6d242992d5c6faa5e3cbc79521756
#
_entry.id   b3b6d242992d5c6faa5e3cbc79521756
#
_cell.length_a   1.000
_cell.length_b   1.000
_cell.length_c   1.000
_cell.angle_alpha   90.00
_cell.angle_beta   90.00
_cell.angle_gamma   90.00
#
_symmetry.space_group_name_H-M   'P 1'
#
loop_
_entity.id
_entity.type
_entity.pdbx_description
1 polymer ?
#
loop_
_entity_poly.entity_id
_entity_poly.type
_entity_poly.pdbx_seq_one_letter_code
_entity_poly.pdbx_strand_id
1 'polypeptide(L)'
;MPKAEQKGTGHTGTGQHGAGRARLAGALLVAGIVVLAVNLRAAITSLPPVFPELSRSLGLSPAALDLLAATPVLCFGVFSGVAAPLGRRFGEERVLGAALAVLATGLLLRGALPEVLLFPGTILAAGAIALMNVLLVSLIKRRRADQAGLLVGLYLTTMSAGAIVASVTAVPLFEAAGGGRPGSRLVLGLWALPALAAVAAWLPQLRLRTAAGVAAPGGRRGVRQMARYRLAWQVMAFMGLQSLSYYAALSWFPTMFRDRGLSPEVAGDLLALMNLGNAITALLVPVLAHRARDQRALVAVAMVATSAGLAGSAYAPVGSAAVWVLLLGLGQGATLGLGIFLTMARAPDPATAAALSGFAQGAGYLIAATGPPLLGVLHAVTGGWSVPVAALLVVAVAQLVTGSLAGRALTVPSVSHQPHGHQPASRPDAPV
;
A
#
# COMPACT_ATOMS: atom_id res chain seq x y z
N MET A 1 -16.96 75.39 -16.76
CA MET A 1 -16.70 74.15 -15.93
C MET A 1 -16.41 73.02 -16.86
N PRO A 2 -15.18 72.48 -16.92
CA PRO A 2 -14.83 71.35 -17.82
C PRO A 2 -15.04 70.04 -17.11
N LYS A 3 -15.59 69.06 -17.86
CA LYS A 3 -15.73 67.64 -17.52
C LYS A 3 -14.34 66.96 -17.45
N ALA A 4 -14.07 66.25 -16.37
CA ALA A 4 -12.90 65.38 -16.22
C ALA A 4 -13.18 64.03 -16.91
N GLU A 5 -12.40 63.72 -17.95
CA GLU A 5 -12.29 62.38 -18.55
C GLU A 5 -11.52 61.48 -17.60
N GLN A 6 -12.16 60.40 -17.12
CA GLN A 6 -11.47 59.30 -16.48
C GLN A 6 -10.94 58.31 -17.57
N LYS A 7 -9.63 58.36 -17.79
CA LYS A 7 -8.90 57.31 -18.53
C LYS A 7 -8.94 56.03 -17.74
N GLY A 8 -9.69 55.03 -18.26
CA GLY A 8 -9.61 53.63 -17.84
C GLY A 8 -8.29 53.03 -18.32
N THR A 9 -7.35 52.82 -17.40
CA THR A 9 -6.13 52.03 -17.70
C THR A 9 -6.42 50.55 -17.56
N GLY A 10 -6.23 49.83 -18.65
CA GLY A 10 -6.42 48.35 -18.73
C GLY A 10 -5.50 47.57 -17.79
N HIS A 11 -6.11 46.74 -16.97
CA HIS A 11 -5.45 45.71 -16.19
C HIS A 11 -6.09 44.35 -16.52
N THR A 12 -5.88 43.85 -17.76
CA THR A 12 -6.44 42.56 -18.19
C THR A 12 -5.36 41.50 -18.59
N GLY A 13 -4.07 41.82 -18.45
CA GLY A 13 -2.99 40.91 -18.90
C GLY A 13 -2.39 39.95 -17.89
N THR A 14 -2.44 40.25 -16.58
CA THR A 14 -1.74 39.49 -15.54
C THR A 14 -2.52 38.27 -15.01
N GLY A 15 -3.85 38.26 -15.13
CA GLY A 15 -4.71 37.16 -14.63
C GLY A 15 -4.64 35.87 -15.45
N GLN A 16 -4.53 35.98 -16.77
CA GLN A 16 -4.55 34.82 -17.67
C GLN A 16 -3.24 34.01 -17.61
N HIS A 17 -2.09 34.66 -17.47
CA HIS A 17 -0.80 33.97 -17.30
C HIS A 17 -0.67 33.24 -15.97
N GLY A 18 -1.29 33.74 -14.89
CA GLY A 18 -1.36 33.09 -13.59
C GLY A 18 -2.22 31.83 -13.60
N ALA A 19 -3.40 31.91 -14.22
CA ALA A 19 -4.33 30.77 -14.33
C ALA A 19 -3.76 29.63 -15.19
N GLY A 20 -3.06 29.94 -16.29
CA GLY A 20 -2.40 28.95 -17.14
C GLY A 20 -1.28 28.20 -16.41
N ARG A 21 -0.43 28.89 -15.64
CA ARG A 21 0.63 28.29 -14.81
C ARG A 21 0.06 27.41 -13.70
N ALA A 22 -1.02 27.81 -13.05
CA ALA A 22 -1.67 27.01 -12.02
C ALA A 22 -2.30 25.72 -12.58
N ARG A 23 -2.94 25.78 -13.77
CA ARG A 23 -3.46 24.60 -14.47
C ARG A 23 -2.36 23.65 -14.88
N LEU A 24 -1.26 24.14 -15.44
CA LEU A 24 -0.10 23.33 -15.84
C LEU A 24 0.54 22.63 -14.62
N ALA A 25 0.74 23.35 -13.52
CA ALA A 25 1.26 22.79 -12.28
C ALA A 25 0.34 21.70 -11.71
N GLY A 26 -0.98 21.89 -11.83
CA GLY A 26 -1.97 20.86 -11.44
C GLY A 26 -1.89 19.62 -12.33
N ALA A 27 -1.82 19.77 -13.64
CA ALA A 27 -1.70 18.66 -14.59
C ALA A 27 -0.39 17.88 -14.39
N LEU A 28 0.72 18.57 -14.18
CA LEU A 28 2.01 17.95 -13.87
C LEU A 28 2.00 17.17 -12.55
N LEU A 29 1.27 17.64 -11.55
CA LEU A 29 1.11 16.90 -10.29
C LEU A 29 0.31 15.61 -10.51
N VAL A 30 -0.81 15.68 -11.24
CA VAL A 30 -1.63 14.49 -11.55
C VAL A 30 -0.83 13.48 -12.37
N ALA A 31 -0.13 13.92 -13.41
CA ALA A 31 0.74 13.06 -14.21
C ALA A 31 1.82 12.40 -13.35
N GLY A 32 2.47 13.17 -12.47
CA GLY A 32 3.47 12.66 -11.52
C GLY A 32 2.89 11.60 -10.57
N ILE A 33 1.67 11.81 -10.05
CA ILE A 33 0.96 10.85 -9.20
C ILE A 33 0.70 9.54 -9.96
N VAL A 34 0.19 9.62 -11.19
CA VAL A 34 -0.13 8.45 -12.03
C VAL A 34 1.13 7.63 -12.31
N VAL A 35 2.19 8.27 -12.83
CA VAL A 35 3.43 7.56 -13.19
C VAL A 35 4.12 6.97 -11.95
N LEU A 36 4.09 7.67 -10.81
CA LEU A 36 4.59 7.15 -9.54
C LEU A 36 3.77 5.94 -9.07
N ALA A 37 2.43 6.03 -9.15
CA ALA A 37 1.52 5.00 -8.63
C ALA A 37 1.69 3.63 -9.32
N VAL A 38 1.93 3.59 -10.64
CA VAL A 38 2.22 2.35 -11.38
C VAL A 38 3.37 1.58 -10.72
N ASN A 39 4.41 2.30 -10.30
CA ASN A 39 5.63 1.69 -9.76
C ASN A 39 5.46 1.08 -8.36
N LEU A 40 4.44 1.51 -7.59
CA LEU A 40 4.30 1.11 -6.19
C LEU A 40 3.95 -0.38 -5.99
N ARG A 41 3.36 -1.01 -6.99
CA ARG A 41 3.00 -2.43 -6.92
C ARG A 41 3.63 -3.29 -8.01
N ALA A 42 3.82 -2.76 -9.21
CA ALA A 42 4.31 -3.52 -10.36
C ALA A 42 5.62 -4.25 -10.06
N ALA A 43 6.59 -3.57 -9.44
CA ALA A 43 7.88 -4.13 -9.06
C ALA A 43 7.82 -5.32 -8.08
N ILE A 44 6.72 -5.45 -7.33
CA ILE A 44 6.50 -6.52 -6.35
C ILE A 44 5.70 -7.66 -7.00
N THR A 45 4.60 -7.33 -7.69
CA THR A 45 3.67 -8.32 -8.25
C THR A 45 4.20 -9.02 -9.49
N SER A 46 5.25 -8.51 -10.14
CA SER A 46 5.95 -9.18 -11.24
C SER A 46 6.77 -10.41 -10.83
N LEU A 47 7.11 -10.56 -9.56
CA LEU A 47 8.01 -11.64 -9.09
C LEU A 47 7.32 -12.98 -8.89
N PRO A 48 6.16 -13.08 -8.18
CA PRO A 48 5.58 -14.37 -7.82
C PRO A 48 5.28 -15.31 -9.00
N PRO A 49 4.79 -14.82 -10.16
CA PRO A 49 4.53 -15.71 -11.31
C PRO A 49 5.77 -16.43 -11.85
N VAL A 50 6.96 -15.85 -11.64
CA VAL A 50 8.25 -16.37 -12.13
C VAL A 50 9.17 -16.92 -11.02
N PHE A 51 8.67 -17.12 -9.80
CA PHE A 51 9.48 -17.66 -8.69
C PHE A 51 10.19 -18.98 -9.02
N PRO A 52 9.52 -20.00 -9.63
CA PRO A 52 10.19 -21.24 -9.99
C PRO A 52 11.31 -21.05 -11.03
N GLU A 53 11.13 -20.12 -11.97
CA GLU A 53 12.12 -19.76 -12.98
C GLU A 53 13.33 -19.05 -12.36
N LEU A 54 13.06 -18.10 -11.46
CA LEU A 54 14.10 -17.38 -10.71
C LEU A 54 14.92 -18.34 -9.85
N SER A 55 14.25 -19.27 -9.14
CA SER A 55 14.95 -20.31 -8.36
C SER A 55 15.91 -21.10 -9.21
N ARG A 56 15.43 -21.62 -10.35
CA ARG A 56 16.24 -22.45 -11.25
C ARG A 56 17.37 -21.66 -11.92
N SER A 57 17.10 -20.45 -12.40
CA SER A 57 18.07 -19.66 -13.18
C SER A 57 19.13 -18.97 -12.34
N LEU A 58 18.80 -18.59 -11.10
CA LEU A 58 19.68 -17.88 -10.17
C LEU A 58 20.19 -18.78 -9.03
N GLY A 59 19.80 -20.08 -8.99
CA GLY A 59 20.21 -20.99 -7.94
C GLY A 59 19.70 -20.65 -6.54
N LEU A 60 18.52 -20.02 -6.45
CA LEU A 60 17.96 -19.60 -5.18
C LEU A 60 17.39 -20.79 -4.40
N SER A 61 17.76 -20.91 -3.14
CA SER A 61 17.15 -21.88 -2.23
C SER A 61 15.69 -21.52 -1.91
N PRO A 62 14.86 -22.49 -1.45
CA PRO A 62 13.50 -22.19 -0.98
C PRO A 62 13.46 -21.08 0.07
N ALA A 63 14.38 -21.12 1.04
CA ALA A 63 14.48 -20.08 2.07
C ALA A 63 14.82 -18.69 1.49
N ALA A 64 15.61 -18.63 0.43
CA ALA A 64 15.90 -17.37 -0.26
C ALA A 64 14.66 -16.81 -0.98
N LEU A 65 13.82 -17.68 -1.57
CA LEU A 65 12.53 -17.26 -2.16
C LEU A 65 11.56 -16.74 -1.09
N ASP A 66 11.46 -17.44 0.05
CA ASP A 66 10.65 -17.02 1.18
C ASP A 66 11.07 -15.62 1.67
N LEU A 67 12.38 -15.41 1.82
CA LEU A 67 12.94 -14.12 2.22
C LEU A 67 12.69 -13.05 1.15
N LEU A 68 12.82 -13.39 -0.13
CA LEU A 68 12.55 -12.47 -1.25
C LEU A 68 11.07 -12.03 -1.25
N ALA A 69 10.15 -12.96 -0.98
CA ALA A 69 8.73 -12.69 -0.88
C ALA A 69 8.37 -11.84 0.36
N ALA A 70 9.05 -12.05 1.49
CA ALA A 70 8.82 -11.31 2.74
C ALA A 70 9.46 -9.91 2.74
N THR A 71 10.57 -9.72 2.03
CA THR A 71 11.38 -8.49 2.06
C THR A 71 10.55 -7.22 1.81
N PRO A 72 9.66 -7.13 0.79
CA PRO A 72 8.87 -5.91 0.58
C PRO A 72 7.97 -5.57 1.77
N VAL A 73 7.36 -6.57 2.38
CA VAL A 73 6.41 -6.37 3.49
C VAL A 73 7.16 -5.98 4.77
N LEU A 74 8.32 -6.58 5.04
CA LEU A 74 9.22 -6.16 6.11
C LEU A 74 9.65 -4.70 5.95
N CYS A 75 10.06 -4.33 4.74
CA CYS A 75 10.41 -2.95 4.42
C CYS A 75 9.24 -1.99 4.67
N PHE A 76 8.01 -2.38 4.36
CA PHE A 76 6.82 -1.57 4.66
C PHE A 76 6.65 -1.35 6.16
N GLY A 77 6.82 -2.38 6.99
CA GLY A 77 6.78 -2.25 8.45
C GLY A 77 7.83 -1.28 8.99
N VAL A 78 9.07 -1.42 8.52
CA VAL A 78 10.22 -0.64 9.02
C VAL A 78 10.22 0.80 8.50
N PHE A 79 10.11 0.98 7.17
CA PHE A 79 10.31 2.29 6.54
C PHE A 79 9.09 3.21 6.58
N SER A 80 7.86 2.67 6.71
CA SER A 80 6.67 3.52 6.88
C SER A 80 6.74 4.43 8.11
N GLY A 81 7.36 3.95 9.20
CA GLY A 81 7.52 4.73 10.44
C GLY A 81 8.46 5.92 10.33
N VAL A 82 9.39 5.93 9.35
CA VAL A 82 10.33 7.04 9.13
C VAL A 82 9.90 8.01 8.03
N ALA A 83 8.86 7.65 7.26
CA ALA A 83 8.39 8.47 6.14
C ALA A 83 7.96 9.89 6.58
N ALA A 84 7.09 9.98 7.58
CA ALA A 84 6.61 11.28 8.08
C ALA A 84 7.73 12.16 8.68
N PRO A 85 8.64 11.67 9.52
CA PRO A 85 9.83 12.43 9.95
C PRO A 85 10.68 12.96 8.81
N LEU A 86 10.96 12.12 7.79
CA LEU A 86 11.75 12.52 6.62
C LEU A 86 11.02 13.61 5.81
N GLY A 87 9.71 13.43 5.57
CA GLY A 87 8.88 14.40 4.86
C GLY A 87 8.84 15.77 5.56
N ARG A 88 8.81 15.79 6.90
CA ARG A 88 8.89 17.04 7.67
C ARG A 88 10.26 17.71 7.60
N ARG A 89 11.35 16.93 7.66
CA ARG A 89 12.71 17.47 7.69
C ARG A 89 13.17 18.00 6.33
N PHE A 90 12.86 17.27 5.26
CA PHE A 90 13.41 17.55 3.92
C PHE A 90 12.37 18.04 2.90
N GLY A 91 11.08 18.00 3.25
CA GLY A 91 9.94 18.26 2.36
C GLY A 91 9.48 16.99 1.64
N GLU A 92 8.15 16.80 1.56
CA GLU A 92 7.57 15.58 0.98
C GLU A 92 7.94 15.41 -0.48
N GLU A 93 7.98 16.48 -1.26
CA GLU A 93 8.31 16.46 -2.68
C GLU A 93 9.73 15.98 -2.94
N ARG A 94 10.69 16.43 -2.11
CA ARG A 94 12.08 16.02 -2.23
C ARG A 94 12.29 14.58 -1.80
N VAL A 95 11.62 14.17 -0.71
CA VAL A 95 11.71 12.78 -0.24
C VAL A 95 11.07 11.83 -1.25
N LEU A 96 9.94 12.21 -1.89
CA LEU A 96 9.33 11.42 -2.97
C LEU A 96 10.26 11.32 -4.19
N GLY A 97 10.88 12.43 -4.61
CA GLY A 97 11.85 12.40 -5.71
C GLY A 97 13.08 11.55 -5.41
N ALA A 98 13.64 11.66 -4.20
CA ALA A 98 14.75 10.81 -3.75
C ALA A 98 14.32 9.34 -3.68
N ALA A 99 13.12 9.03 -3.16
CA ALA A 99 12.58 7.68 -3.11
C ALA A 99 12.40 7.09 -4.52
N LEU A 100 11.93 7.86 -5.49
CA LEU A 100 11.85 7.43 -6.90
C LEU A 100 13.23 7.09 -7.47
N ALA A 101 14.25 7.90 -7.20
CA ALA A 101 15.62 7.63 -7.61
C ALA A 101 16.18 6.35 -6.94
N VAL A 102 15.93 6.18 -5.63
CA VAL A 102 16.30 4.96 -4.89
C VAL A 102 15.55 3.73 -5.43
N LEU A 103 14.25 3.86 -5.77
CA LEU A 103 13.48 2.80 -6.42
C LEU A 103 14.12 2.39 -7.76
N ALA A 104 14.39 3.35 -8.65
CA ALA A 104 14.99 3.09 -9.95
C ALA A 104 16.37 2.41 -9.78
N THR A 105 17.21 2.91 -8.88
CA THR A 105 18.53 2.30 -8.56
C THR A 105 18.36 0.88 -8.02
N GLY A 106 17.43 0.64 -7.08
CA GLY A 106 17.17 -0.68 -6.53
C GLY A 106 16.71 -1.68 -7.60
N LEU A 107 15.86 -1.25 -8.54
CA LEU A 107 15.41 -2.08 -9.64
C LEU A 107 16.50 -2.37 -10.68
N LEU A 108 17.35 -1.40 -10.97
CA LEU A 108 18.53 -1.59 -11.83
C LEU A 108 19.51 -2.58 -11.19
N LEU A 109 19.84 -2.41 -9.91
CA LEU A 109 20.72 -3.34 -9.19
C LEU A 109 20.14 -4.75 -9.18
N ARG A 110 18.82 -4.89 -8.94
CA ARG A 110 18.14 -6.18 -8.93
C ARG A 110 18.20 -6.90 -10.28
N GLY A 111 18.16 -6.15 -11.40
CA GLY A 111 18.23 -6.68 -12.76
C GLY A 111 19.66 -6.80 -13.32
N ALA A 112 20.63 -6.07 -12.76
CA ALA A 112 21.96 -5.94 -13.36
C ALA A 112 22.84 -7.20 -13.21
N LEU A 113 22.66 -8.00 -12.12
CA LEU A 113 23.55 -9.11 -11.71
C LEU A 113 25.01 -8.69 -11.42
N PRO A 114 25.64 -9.23 -10.43
CA PRO A 114 25.51 -10.59 -9.88
C PRO A 114 24.36 -10.74 -8.91
N GLU A 115 23.98 -11.99 -8.63
CA GLU A 115 22.84 -12.39 -7.78
C GLU A 115 22.90 -11.79 -6.36
N VAL A 116 24.11 -11.45 -5.89
CA VAL A 116 24.33 -10.78 -4.60
C VAL A 116 23.60 -9.43 -4.50
N LEU A 117 23.31 -8.78 -5.64
CA LEU A 117 22.58 -7.50 -5.68
C LEU A 117 21.05 -7.66 -5.63
N LEU A 118 20.51 -8.89 -5.74
CA LEU A 118 19.06 -9.15 -5.73
C LEU A 118 18.41 -8.65 -4.44
N PHE A 119 18.94 -9.03 -3.28
CA PHE A 119 18.39 -8.61 -1.98
C PHE A 119 18.62 -7.13 -1.69
N PRO A 120 19.83 -6.57 -1.79
CA PRO A 120 20.04 -5.14 -1.63
C PRO A 120 19.16 -4.31 -2.57
N GLY A 121 19.05 -4.68 -3.84
CA GLY A 121 18.17 -4.02 -4.80
C GLY A 121 16.70 -4.10 -4.41
N THR A 122 16.25 -5.26 -3.92
CA THR A 122 14.86 -5.44 -3.44
C THR A 122 14.59 -4.62 -2.19
N ILE A 123 15.53 -4.55 -1.23
CA ILE A 123 15.39 -3.74 -0.01
C ILE A 123 15.31 -2.25 -0.37
N LEU A 124 16.17 -1.75 -1.26
CA LEU A 124 16.13 -0.36 -1.71
C LEU A 124 14.80 -0.04 -2.40
N ALA A 125 14.36 -0.89 -3.32
CA ALA A 125 13.11 -0.70 -4.04
C ALA A 125 11.91 -0.73 -3.08
N ALA A 126 11.81 -1.72 -2.20
CA ALA A 126 10.72 -1.87 -1.26
C ALA A 126 10.69 -0.77 -0.19
N GLY A 127 11.85 -0.36 0.32
CA GLY A 127 11.98 0.76 1.25
C GLY A 127 11.52 2.07 0.62
N ALA A 128 11.90 2.33 -0.63
CA ALA A 128 11.43 3.49 -1.40
C ALA A 128 9.90 3.46 -1.59
N ILE A 129 9.34 2.30 -1.95
CA ILE A 129 7.88 2.13 -2.09
C ILE A 129 7.17 2.41 -0.76
N ALA A 130 7.72 1.93 0.37
CA ALA A 130 7.15 2.17 1.70
C ALA A 130 7.05 3.68 2.02
N LEU A 131 8.12 4.43 1.74
CA LEU A 131 8.13 5.89 1.92
C LEU A 131 7.10 6.58 1.02
N MET A 132 7.05 6.18 -0.25
CA MET A 132 6.15 6.78 -1.24
C MET A 132 4.67 6.52 -0.92
N ASN A 133 4.30 5.34 -0.46
CA ASN A 133 2.93 5.01 -0.06
C ASN A 133 2.39 5.95 1.04
N VAL A 134 3.24 6.31 2.00
CA VAL A 134 2.85 7.20 3.12
C VAL A 134 2.83 8.66 2.67
N LEU A 135 3.88 9.11 1.99
CA LEU A 135 4.08 10.53 1.67
C LEU A 135 3.17 11.00 0.53
N LEU A 136 2.86 10.13 -0.44
CA LEU A 136 2.01 10.52 -1.56
C LEU A 136 0.60 10.88 -1.12
N VAL A 137 0.00 10.09 -0.23
CA VAL A 137 -1.34 10.37 0.33
C VAL A 137 -1.33 11.67 1.15
N SER A 138 -0.26 11.90 1.92
CA SER A 138 -0.07 13.15 2.68
C SER A 138 0.03 14.36 1.74
N LEU A 139 0.85 14.27 0.69
CA LEU A 139 1.03 15.32 -0.30
C LEU A 139 -0.27 15.66 -1.03
N ILE A 140 -1.05 14.66 -1.45
CA ILE A 140 -2.34 14.84 -2.12
C ILE A 140 -3.29 15.65 -1.21
N LYS A 141 -3.46 15.21 0.04
CA LYS A 141 -4.33 15.87 1.01
C LYS A 141 -3.91 17.31 1.28
N ARG A 142 -2.63 17.60 1.28
CA ARG A 142 -2.09 18.95 1.54
C ARG A 142 -2.23 19.87 0.36
N ARG A 143 -1.95 19.41 -0.87
CA ARG A 143 -1.95 20.26 -2.07
C ARG A 143 -3.30 20.42 -2.75
N ARG A 144 -4.16 19.41 -2.60
CA ARG A 144 -5.46 19.32 -3.29
C ARG A 144 -6.51 18.72 -2.37
N ALA A 145 -6.74 19.36 -1.23
CA ALA A 145 -7.71 18.92 -0.25
C ALA A 145 -9.13 18.79 -0.84
N ASP A 146 -9.49 19.70 -1.75
CA ASP A 146 -10.73 19.75 -2.51
C ASP A 146 -10.92 18.51 -3.44
N GLN A 147 -9.84 17.97 -3.97
CA GLN A 147 -9.83 16.83 -4.89
C GLN A 147 -9.17 15.59 -4.29
N ALA A 148 -8.90 15.57 -2.99
CA ALA A 148 -8.13 14.52 -2.36
C ALA A 148 -8.76 13.12 -2.56
N GLY A 149 -10.08 13.01 -2.49
CA GLY A 149 -10.78 11.74 -2.73
C GLY A 149 -10.57 11.21 -4.15
N LEU A 150 -10.71 12.08 -5.16
CA LEU A 150 -10.50 11.73 -6.57
C LEU A 150 -9.05 11.32 -6.84
N LEU A 151 -8.07 12.08 -6.34
CA LEU A 151 -6.66 11.82 -6.57
C LEU A 151 -6.17 10.56 -5.83
N VAL A 152 -6.69 10.28 -4.63
CA VAL A 152 -6.42 9.02 -3.93
C VAL A 152 -7.07 7.85 -4.65
N GLY A 153 -8.29 8.00 -5.16
CA GLY A 153 -8.94 6.99 -6.01
C GLY A 153 -8.12 6.70 -7.27
N LEU A 154 -7.68 7.75 -7.98
CA LEU A 154 -6.82 7.62 -9.17
C LEU A 154 -5.49 6.92 -8.83
N TYR A 155 -4.85 7.30 -7.72
CA TYR A 155 -3.65 6.65 -7.21
C TYR A 155 -3.86 5.14 -6.99
N LEU A 156 -4.92 4.75 -6.26
CA LEU A 156 -5.20 3.34 -5.95
C LEU A 156 -5.54 2.53 -7.21
N THR A 157 -6.33 3.11 -8.12
CA THR A 157 -6.68 2.48 -9.41
C THR A 157 -5.43 2.26 -10.27
N THR A 158 -4.59 3.29 -10.39
CA THR A 158 -3.36 3.20 -11.19
C THR A 158 -2.36 2.21 -10.59
N MET A 159 -2.23 2.19 -9.27
CA MET A 159 -1.40 1.22 -8.54
C MET A 159 -1.89 -0.22 -8.80
N SER A 160 -3.20 -0.43 -8.80
CA SER A 160 -3.79 -1.75 -9.08
C SER A 160 -3.63 -2.15 -10.55
N ALA A 161 -3.80 -1.20 -11.48
CA ALA A 161 -3.53 -1.45 -12.91
C ALA A 161 -2.07 -1.86 -13.13
N GLY A 162 -1.11 -1.18 -12.49
CA GLY A 162 0.30 -1.58 -12.51
C GLY A 162 0.54 -2.99 -12.00
N ALA A 163 -0.15 -3.40 -10.92
CA ALA A 163 -0.07 -4.75 -10.38
C ALA A 163 -0.59 -5.81 -11.35
N ILE A 164 -1.74 -5.53 -11.99
CA ILE A 164 -2.37 -6.42 -12.98
C ILE A 164 -1.44 -6.60 -14.18
N VAL A 165 -0.98 -5.50 -14.79
CA VAL A 165 -0.06 -5.54 -15.93
C VAL A 165 1.21 -6.32 -15.58
N ALA A 166 1.79 -6.09 -14.41
CA ALA A 166 3.00 -6.76 -13.98
C ALA A 166 2.80 -8.27 -13.81
N SER A 167 1.65 -8.71 -13.29
CA SER A 167 1.35 -10.13 -13.10
C SER A 167 1.17 -10.86 -14.43
N VAL A 168 0.42 -10.28 -15.37
CA VAL A 168 0.15 -10.88 -16.70
C VAL A 168 1.42 -10.92 -17.56
N THR A 169 2.25 -9.87 -17.51
CA THR A 169 3.41 -9.75 -18.41
C THR A 169 4.66 -10.46 -17.88
N ALA A 170 4.71 -10.89 -16.62
CA ALA A 170 5.93 -11.44 -16.01
C ALA A 170 6.46 -12.67 -16.75
N VAL A 171 5.62 -13.67 -17.02
CA VAL A 171 6.00 -14.92 -17.70
C VAL A 171 6.30 -14.66 -19.18
N PRO A 172 5.43 -14.00 -19.97
CA PRO A 172 5.73 -13.68 -21.36
C PRO A 172 7.04 -12.91 -21.55
N LEU A 173 7.35 -11.97 -20.66
CA LEU A 173 8.61 -11.21 -20.72
C LEU A 173 9.83 -12.10 -20.39
N PHE A 174 9.69 -13.02 -19.44
CA PHE A 174 10.75 -13.97 -19.10
C PHE A 174 11.07 -14.87 -20.31
N GLU A 175 10.06 -15.38 -21.00
CA GLU A 175 10.20 -16.24 -22.17
C GLU A 175 10.68 -15.48 -23.40
N ALA A 176 10.17 -14.29 -23.67
CA ALA A 176 10.59 -13.45 -24.80
C ALA A 176 12.09 -13.10 -24.75
N ALA A 177 12.68 -13.05 -23.55
CA ALA A 177 14.14 -12.87 -23.39
C ALA A 177 14.95 -14.18 -23.50
N GLY A 178 14.32 -15.30 -23.89
CA GLY A 178 14.96 -16.60 -24.01
C GLY A 178 15.03 -17.40 -22.70
N GLY A 179 14.29 -17.01 -21.68
CA GLY A 179 14.27 -17.70 -20.38
C GLY A 179 15.59 -17.56 -19.60
N GLY A 180 15.80 -18.43 -18.60
CA GLY A 180 17.03 -18.53 -17.83
C GLY A 180 17.48 -17.19 -17.21
N ARG A 181 18.80 -16.96 -17.19
CA ARG A 181 19.36 -15.70 -16.64
C ARG A 181 18.95 -14.44 -17.42
N PRO A 182 18.90 -14.42 -18.78
CA PRO A 182 18.40 -13.26 -19.51
C PRO A 182 16.96 -12.90 -19.17
N GLY A 183 16.06 -13.88 -19.12
CA GLY A 183 14.67 -13.71 -18.73
C GLY A 183 14.55 -13.16 -17.31
N SER A 184 15.31 -13.70 -16.35
CA SER A 184 15.38 -13.21 -14.99
C SER A 184 15.81 -11.76 -14.91
N ARG A 185 16.86 -11.36 -15.63
CA ARG A 185 17.34 -9.97 -15.70
C ARG A 185 16.27 -9.04 -16.21
N LEU A 186 15.59 -9.43 -17.30
CA LEU A 186 14.54 -8.60 -17.90
C LEU A 186 13.39 -8.38 -16.92
N VAL A 187 12.82 -9.42 -16.34
CA VAL A 187 11.68 -9.31 -15.40
C VAL A 187 12.08 -8.52 -14.14
N LEU A 188 13.28 -8.73 -13.61
CA LEU A 188 13.77 -8.04 -12.42
C LEU A 188 14.07 -6.57 -12.67
N GLY A 189 14.60 -6.21 -13.85
CA GLY A 189 15.10 -4.88 -14.17
C GLY A 189 14.15 -3.99 -14.97
N LEU A 190 13.21 -4.56 -15.74
CA LEU A 190 12.34 -3.80 -16.65
C LEU A 190 11.56 -2.68 -15.97
N TRP A 191 11.11 -2.93 -14.76
CA TRP A 191 10.35 -1.96 -13.97
C TRP A 191 11.19 -0.73 -13.55
N ALA A 192 12.49 -0.75 -13.78
CA ALA A 192 13.32 0.45 -13.69
C ALA A 192 12.95 1.51 -14.74
N LEU A 193 12.46 1.11 -15.93
CA LEU A 193 12.07 2.06 -16.98
C LEU A 193 10.92 2.97 -16.55
N PRO A 194 9.76 2.46 -16.10
CA PRO A 194 8.70 3.33 -15.56
C PRO A 194 9.14 4.06 -14.29
N ALA A 195 10.07 3.53 -13.48
CA ALA A 195 10.62 4.26 -12.34
C ALA A 195 11.47 5.45 -12.77
N LEU A 196 12.32 5.29 -13.78
CA LEU A 196 13.11 6.39 -14.38
C LEU A 196 12.18 7.44 -15.04
N ALA A 197 11.14 7.00 -15.74
CA ALA A 197 10.13 7.90 -16.29
C ALA A 197 9.42 8.69 -15.16
N ALA A 198 9.14 8.04 -14.02
CA ALA A 198 8.58 8.69 -12.84
C ALA A 198 9.56 9.71 -12.24
N VAL A 199 10.85 9.41 -12.16
CA VAL A 199 11.89 10.39 -11.74
C VAL A 199 11.83 11.63 -12.64
N ALA A 200 11.86 11.43 -13.96
CA ALA A 200 11.82 12.55 -14.92
C ALA A 200 10.52 13.38 -14.78
N ALA A 201 9.36 12.72 -14.68
CA ALA A 201 8.07 13.37 -14.47
C ALA A 201 7.96 14.12 -13.14
N TRP A 202 8.75 13.71 -12.12
CA TRP A 202 8.75 14.34 -10.80
C TRP A 202 9.69 15.55 -10.69
N LEU A 203 10.69 15.70 -11.60
CA LEU A 203 11.64 16.80 -11.56
C LEU A 203 11.03 18.21 -11.44
N PRO A 204 9.93 18.56 -12.15
CA PRO A 204 9.28 19.84 -12.00
C PRO A 204 8.75 20.09 -10.58
N GLN A 205 8.32 19.01 -9.86
CA GLN A 205 7.78 19.12 -8.51
C GLN A 205 8.85 19.48 -7.48
N LEU A 206 10.12 19.15 -7.72
CA LEU A 206 11.24 19.48 -6.84
C LEU A 206 11.50 20.99 -6.76
N ARG A 207 11.12 21.74 -7.79
CA ARG A 207 11.27 23.21 -7.86
C ARG A 207 10.15 23.95 -7.13
N LEU A 208 9.04 23.28 -6.89
CA LEU A 208 7.90 23.85 -6.18
C LEU A 208 8.15 23.74 -4.66
N ARG A 209 8.75 24.78 -4.08
CA ARG A 209 8.94 24.85 -2.61
C ARG A 209 7.58 24.95 -1.93
N THR A 210 7.13 23.88 -1.32
CA THR A 210 6.07 23.96 -0.32
C THR A 210 6.72 24.24 1.03
N ALA A 211 6.22 25.22 1.77
CA ALA A 211 6.66 25.49 3.13
C ALA A 211 6.60 24.20 3.95
N ALA A 212 7.62 23.94 4.78
CA ALA A 212 7.68 22.75 5.63
C ALA A 212 6.32 22.62 6.36
N GLY A 213 5.64 21.50 6.12
CA GLY A 213 4.28 21.30 6.62
C GLY A 213 4.26 21.37 8.15
N VAL A 214 3.25 22.06 8.65
CA VAL A 214 2.91 22.02 10.08
C VAL A 214 2.78 20.56 10.48
N ALA A 215 3.51 20.15 11.51
CA ALA A 215 3.47 18.79 12.02
C ALA A 215 2.01 18.39 12.28
N ALA A 216 1.54 17.28 11.68
CA ALA A 216 0.26 16.74 12.06
C ALA A 216 0.29 16.49 13.58
N PRO A 217 -0.67 17.04 14.34
CA PRO A 217 -0.75 16.77 15.78
C PRO A 217 -0.86 15.28 15.97
N GLY A 218 0.02 14.66 16.74
CA GLY A 218 -0.08 13.22 17.01
C GLY A 218 1.18 12.38 16.79
N GLY A 219 2.25 12.88 16.23
CA GLY A 219 3.52 12.22 15.94
C GLY A 219 3.83 10.91 16.71
N ARG A 220 5.08 10.50 16.85
CA ARG A 220 5.52 9.28 17.57
C ARG A 220 4.84 9.05 18.92
N ARG A 221 4.50 10.14 19.64
CA ARG A 221 3.83 10.08 20.95
C ARG A 221 2.40 9.55 20.83
N GLY A 222 1.63 10.03 19.83
CA GLY A 222 0.27 9.55 19.56
C GLY A 222 0.23 8.08 19.15
N VAL A 223 1.15 7.64 18.26
CA VAL A 223 1.26 6.24 17.85
C VAL A 223 1.54 5.32 19.05
N ARG A 224 2.48 5.71 19.95
CA ARG A 224 2.75 4.94 21.18
C ARG A 224 1.57 4.93 22.15
N GLN A 225 0.77 5.99 22.19
CA GLN A 225 -0.43 6.07 23.02
C GLN A 225 -1.51 5.07 22.54
N MET A 226 -1.60 4.77 21.24
CA MET A 226 -2.54 3.79 20.69
C MET A 226 -2.34 2.39 21.29
N ALA A 227 -1.12 2.02 21.64
CA ALA A 227 -0.82 0.73 22.29
C ALA A 227 -1.54 0.52 23.65
N ARG A 228 -2.09 1.58 24.26
CA ARG A 228 -2.86 1.49 25.50
C ARG A 228 -4.33 1.10 25.30
N TYR A 229 -4.84 1.18 24.06
CA TYR A 229 -6.27 0.99 23.78
C TYR A 229 -6.53 -0.36 23.09
N ARG A 230 -7.38 -1.18 23.68
CA ARG A 230 -7.78 -2.50 23.13
C ARG A 230 -8.34 -2.39 21.70
N LEU A 231 -9.13 -1.35 21.42
CA LEU A 231 -9.69 -1.11 20.11
C LEU A 231 -8.59 -0.87 19.04
N ALA A 232 -7.51 -0.16 19.40
CA ALA A 232 -6.40 0.06 18.48
C ALA A 232 -5.70 -1.26 18.10
N TRP A 233 -5.53 -2.19 19.07
CA TRP A 233 -5.01 -3.53 18.80
C TRP A 233 -5.94 -4.37 17.92
N GLN A 234 -7.26 -4.25 18.09
CA GLN A 234 -8.25 -4.94 17.25
C GLN A 234 -8.19 -4.45 15.80
N VAL A 235 -8.12 -3.13 15.59
CA VAL A 235 -7.95 -2.54 14.24
C VAL A 235 -6.61 -2.96 13.63
N MET A 236 -5.53 -2.90 14.41
CA MET A 236 -4.19 -3.31 13.97
C MET A 236 -4.14 -4.79 13.60
N ALA A 237 -4.70 -5.68 14.44
CA ALA A 237 -4.72 -7.11 14.17
C ALA A 237 -5.56 -7.43 12.92
N PHE A 238 -6.74 -6.81 12.77
CA PHE A 238 -7.56 -6.97 11.56
C PHE A 238 -6.80 -6.59 10.29
N MET A 239 -6.12 -5.42 10.28
CA MET A 239 -5.32 -4.97 9.13
C MET A 239 -4.08 -5.84 8.91
N GLY A 240 -3.39 -6.22 9.98
CA GLY A 240 -2.19 -7.05 9.91
C GLY A 240 -2.48 -8.45 9.36
N LEU A 241 -3.56 -9.10 9.84
CA LEU A 241 -3.98 -10.42 9.37
C LEU A 241 -4.51 -10.36 7.93
N GLN A 242 -5.21 -9.29 7.54
CA GLN A 242 -5.59 -9.04 6.17
C GLN A 242 -4.36 -8.97 5.26
N SER A 243 -3.39 -8.17 5.63
CA SER A 243 -2.16 -8.00 4.85
C SER A 243 -1.33 -9.28 4.82
N LEU A 244 -1.27 -10.04 5.93
CA LEU A 244 -0.63 -11.36 5.98
C LEU A 244 -1.25 -12.29 4.94
N SER A 245 -2.57 -12.47 4.98
CA SER A 245 -3.29 -13.35 4.06
C SER A 245 -3.11 -12.89 2.60
N TYR A 246 -3.19 -11.58 2.35
CA TYR A 246 -3.00 -11.02 1.01
C TYR A 246 -1.59 -11.27 0.46
N TYR A 247 -0.54 -10.94 1.22
CA TYR A 247 0.84 -11.10 0.73
C TYR A 247 1.26 -12.56 0.65
N ALA A 248 0.74 -13.42 1.50
CA ALA A 248 0.93 -14.86 1.42
C ALA A 248 0.32 -15.43 0.13
N ALA A 249 -0.96 -15.09 -0.17
CA ALA A 249 -1.62 -15.50 -1.39
C ALA A 249 -0.92 -14.90 -2.63
N LEU A 250 -0.59 -13.60 -2.61
CA LEU A 250 0.14 -12.92 -3.67
C LEU A 250 1.43 -13.66 -4.05
N SER A 251 2.19 -14.13 -3.05
CA SER A 251 3.51 -14.75 -3.27
C SER A 251 3.43 -16.18 -3.74
N TRP A 252 2.49 -16.97 -3.23
CA TRP A 252 2.52 -18.41 -3.40
C TRP A 252 1.41 -18.99 -4.27
N PHE A 253 0.31 -18.26 -4.52
CA PHE A 253 -0.78 -18.79 -5.35
C PHE A 253 -0.38 -19.09 -6.79
N PRO A 254 0.47 -18.28 -7.47
CA PRO A 254 0.96 -18.68 -8.78
C PRO A 254 1.67 -20.03 -8.76
N THR A 255 2.54 -20.28 -7.77
CA THR A 255 3.22 -21.59 -7.61
C THR A 255 2.22 -22.70 -7.31
N MET A 256 1.26 -22.47 -6.39
CA MET A 256 0.21 -23.43 -6.06
C MET A 256 -0.61 -23.84 -7.30
N PHE A 257 -0.98 -22.93 -8.17
CA PHE A 257 -1.74 -23.24 -9.37
C PHE A 257 -0.90 -24.00 -10.41
N ARG A 258 0.38 -23.70 -10.50
CA ARG A 258 1.33 -24.45 -11.36
C ARG A 258 1.52 -25.89 -10.87
N ASP A 259 1.66 -26.09 -9.56
CA ASP A 259 1.73 -27.45 -8.97
C ASP A 259 0.43 -28.24 -9.18
N ARG A 260 -0.70 -27.53 -9.40
CA ARG A 260 -1.99 -28.13 -9.77
C ARG A 260 -2.16 -28.32 -11.29
N GLY A 261 -1.11 -28.13 -12.09
CA GLY A 261 -1.07 -28.41 -13.52
C GLY A 261 -1.46 -27.27 -14.46
N LEU A 262 -1.64 -26.04 -13.95
CA LEU A 262 -1.86 -24.88 -14.81
C LEU A 262 -0.54 -24.35 -15.38
N SER A 263 -0.63 -23.75 -16.59
CA SER A 263 0.55 -23.12 -17.19
C SER A 263 0.98 -21.87 -16.40
N PRO A 264 2.26 -21.47 -16.50
CA PRO A 264 2.78 -20.27 -15.85
C PRO A 264 2.00 -19.00 -16.20
N GLU A 265 1.56 -18.85 -17.46
CA GLU A 265 0.81 -17.70 -17.96
C GLU A 265 -0.56 -17.64 -17.26
N VAL A 266 -1.30 -18.76 -17.23
CA VAL A 266 -2.60 -18.85 -16.57
C VAL A 266 -2.47 -18.56 -15.07
N ALA A 267 -1.41 -18.99 -14.43
CA ALA A 267 -1.14 -18.66 -13.03
C ALA A 267 -0.92 -17.15 -12.81
N GLY A 268 -0.24 -16.49 -13.74
CA GLY A 268 -0.08 -15.04 -13.77
C GLY A 268 -1.42 -14.29 -13.99
N ASP A 269 -2.25 -14.78 -14.90
CA ASP A 269 -3.58 -14.24 -15.19
C ASP A 269 -4.52 -14.36 -13.98
N LEU A 270 -4.48 -15.50 -13.28
CA LEU A 270 -5.22 -15.69 -12.03
C LEU A 270 -4.78 -14.70 -10.95
N LEU A 271 -3.48 -14.45 -10.82
CA LEU A 271 -2.98 -13.43 -9.89
C LEU A 271 -3.48 -12.02 -10.27
N ALA A 272 -3.50 -11.70 -11.56
CA ALA A 272 -4.06 -10.44 -12.05
C ALA A 272 -5.55 -10.32 -11.75
N LEU A 273 -6.31 -11.40 -11.91
CA LEU A 273 -7.73 -11.47 -11.60
C LEU A 273 -8.00 -11.27 -10.09
N MET A 274 -7.16 -11.86 -9.21
CA MET A 274 -7.21 -11.59 -7.77
C MET A 274 -6.98 -10.10 -7.48
N ASN A 275 -5.99 -9.48 -8.10
CA ASN A 275 -5.70 -8.06 -7.92
C ASN A 275 -6.84 -7.17 -8.45
N LEU A 276 -7.51 -7.56 -9.54
CA LEU A 276 -8.68 -6.86 -10.07
C LEU A 276 -9.84 -6.90 -9.06
N GLY A 277 -10.19 -8.07 -8.53
CA GLY A 277 -11.21 -8.22 -7.50
C GLY A 277 -10.89 -7.39 -6.24
N ASN A 278 -9.61 -7.41 -5.82
CA ASN A 278 -9.11 -6.61 -4.70
C ASN A 278 -9.32 -5.10 -4.95
N ALA A 279 -8.96 -4.60 -6.12
CA ALA A 279 -9.10 -3.19 -6.47
C ALA A 279 -10.57 -2.73 -6.45
N ILE A 280 -11.47 -3.52 -7.01
CA ILE A 280 -12.91 -3.20 -7.08
C ILE A 280 -13.48 -2.97 -5.68
N THR A 281 -13.31 -3.94 -4.78
CA THR A 281 -13.95 -3.88 -3.46
C THR A 281 -13.20 -2.98 -2.49
N ALA A 282 -11.88 -2.82 -2.61
CA ALA A 282 -11.12 -1.85 -1.83
C ALA A 282 -11.61 -0.40 -2.03
N LEU A 283 -12.13 -0.08 -3.23
CA LEU A 283 -12.73 1.23 -3.54
C LEU A 283 -14.20 1.31 -3.12
N LEU A 284 -14.98 0.27 -3.34
CA LEU A 284 -16.43 0.30 -3.13
C LEU A 284 -16.82 0.14 -1.65
N VAL A 285 -16.14 -0.73 -0.92
CA VAL A 285 -16.56 -1.10 0.44
C VAL A 285 -16.45 0.04 1.46
N PRO A 286 -15.46 0.95 1.43
CA PRO A 286 -15.48 2.14 2.30
C PRO A 286 -16.73 3.01 2.14
N VAL A 287 -17.27 3.13 0.92
CA VAL A 287 -18.50 3.89 0.64
C VAL A 287 -19.71 3.22 1.29
N LEU A 288 -19.80 1.89 1.19
CA LEU A 288 -20.85 1.10 1.86
C LEU A 288 -20.71 1.16 3.39
N ALA A 289 -19.48 1.05 3.89
CA ALA A 289 -19.17 1.10 5.31
C ALA A 289 -19.55 2.44 5.96
N HIS A 290 -19.42 3.54 5.19
CA HIS A 290 -19.82 4.88 5.68
C HIS A 290 -21.34 5.00 5.94
N ARG A 291 -22.15 4.25 5.20
CA ARG A 291 -23.63 4.23 5.36
C ARG A 291 -24.10 3.32 6.48
N ALA A 292 -23.27 2.39 6.93
CA ALA A 292 -23.60 1.43 7.97
C ALA A 292 -23.26 1.96 9.36
N ARG A 293 -24.17 1.80 10.33
CA ARG A 293 -23.92 2.13 11.75
C ARG A 293 -22.89 1.21 12.38
N ASP A 294 -22.87 -0.06 11.97
CA ASP A 294 -22.02 -1.14 12.44
C ASP A 294 -21.43 -1.87 11.22
N GLN A 295 -20.14 -2.13 11.23
CA GLN A 295 -19.44 -2.74 10.09
C GLN A 295 -19.31 -4.27 10.19
N ARG A 296 -19.86 -4.92 11.22
CA ARG A 296 -19.72 -6.37 11.46
C ARG A 296 -20.27 -7.22 10.31
N ALA A 297 -21.44 -6.84 9.76
CA ALA A 297 -22.04 -7.57 8.64
C ALA A 297 -21.13 -7.50 7.40
N LEU A 298 -20.56 -6.31 7.10
CA LEU A 298 -19.61 -6.15 6.00
C LEU A 298 -18.34 -6.96 6.22
N VAL A 299 -17.82 -7.00 7.46
CA VAL A 299 -16.70 -7.87 7.83
C VAL A 299 -17.06 -9.34 7.59
N ALA A 300 -18.21 -9.79 8.06
CA ALA A 300 -18.63 -11.19 7.89
C ALA A 300 -18.74 -11.59 6.43
N VAL A 301 -19.40 -10.78 5.59
CA VAL A 301 -19.53 -11.02 4.14
C VAL A 301 -18.14 -11.06 3.47
N ALA A 302 -17.27 -10.10 3.77
CA ALA A 302 -15.91 -10.07 3.21
C ALA A 302 -15.10 -11.30 3.64
N MET A 303 -15.25 -11.76 4.88
CA MET A 303 -14.55 -12.95 5.40
C MET A 303 -15.10 -14.24 4.84
N VAL A 304 -16.43 -14.34 4.61
CA VAL A 304 -17.00 -15.49 3.89
C VAL A 304 -16.45 -15.57 2.47
N ALA A 305 -16.43 -14.46 1.74
CA ALA A 305 -15.84 -14.40 0.41
C ALA A 305 -14.34 -14.78 0.40
N THR A 306 -13.55 -14.25 1.35
CA THR A 306 -12.14 -14.57 1.51
C THR A 306 -11.94 -16.07 1.79
N SER A 307 -12.66 -16.62 2.78
CA SER A 307 -12.52 -18.02 3.18
C SER A 307 -12.97 -18.99 2.09
N ALA A 308 -14.10 -18.69 1.44
CA ALA A 308 -14.59 -19.49 0.30
C ALA A 308 -13.61 -19.42 -0.89
N GLY A 309 -13.08 -18.23 -1.18
CA GLY A 309 -12.05 -18.05 -2.22
C GLY A 309 -10.76 -18.81 -1.91
N LEU A 310 -10.28 -18.79 -0.67
CA LEU A 310 -9.12 -19.58 -0.22
C LEU A 310 -9.37 -21.08 -0.38
N ALA A 311 -10.47 -21.58 0.19
CA ALA A 311 -10.81 -23.01 0.13
C ALA A 311 -11.06 -23.47 -1.30
N GLY A 312 -11.82 -22.72 -2.10
CA GLY A 312 -12.09 -23.05 -3.50
C GLY A 312 -10.83 -23.04 -4.36
N SER A 313 -9.93 -22.07 -4.16
CA SER A 313 -8.65 -22.04 -4.88
C SER A 313 -7.77 -23.26 -4.61
N ALA A 314 -7.86 -23.86 -3.42
CA ALA A 314 -7.06 -25.02 -3.06
C ALA A 314 -7.73 -26.37 -3.39
N TYR A 315 -9.04 -26.49 -3.17
CA TYR A 315 -9.72 -27.79 -3.13
C TYR A 315 -10.72 -28.02 -4.26
N ALA A 316 -11.25 -26.94 -4.90
CA ALA A 316 -12.18 -27.09 -6.01
C ALA A 316 -11.46 -27.50 -7.31
N PRO A 317 -12.19 -28.05 -8.32
CA PRO A 317 -11.61 -28.39 -9.62
C PRO A 317 -10.87 -27.20 -10.24
N VAL A 318 -9.72 -27.46 -10.85
CA VAL A 318 -8.83 -26.43 -11.43
C VAL A 318 -9.53 -25.58 -12.48
N GLY A 319 -10.47 -26.16 -13.25
CA GLY A 319 -11.26 -25.42 -14.25
C GLY A 319 -12.14 -24.30 -13.66
N SER A 320 -12.40 -24.32 -12.34
CA SER A 320 -13.14 -23.24 -11.63
C SER A 320 -12.24 -22.22 -10.92
N ALA A 321 -10.91 -22.32 -11.07
CA ALA A 321 -9.94 -21.51 -10.34
C ALA A 321 -10.21 -20.00 -10.47
N ALA A 322 -10.60 -19.51 -11.65
CA ALA A 322 -10.90 -18.11 -11.90
C ALA A 322 -12.02 -17.56 -10.99
N VAL A 323 -13.06 -18.36 -10.74
CA VAL A 323 -14.19 -17.96 -9.87
C VAL A 323 -13.70 -17.79 -8.43
N TRP A 324 -12.94 -18.75 -7.93
CA TRP A 324 -12.48 -18.74 -6.55
C TRP A 324 -11.43 -17.67 -6.29
N VAL A 325 -10.53 -17.44 -7.24
CA VAL A 325 -9.51 -16.39 -7.17
C VAL A 325 -10.14 -15.00 -7.25
N LEU A 326 -11.15 -14.80 -8.10
CA LEU A 326 -11.90 -13.54 -8.14
C LEU A 326 -12.63 -13.30 -6.80
N LEU A 327 -13.29 -14.33 -6.26
CA LEU A 327 -13.98 -14.25 -4.97
C LEU A 327 -13.01 -13.94 -3.83
N LEU A 328 -11.82 -14.56 -3.84
CA LEU A 328 -10.75 -14.25 -2.91
C LEU A 328 -10.32 -12.79 -3.03
N GLY A 329 -10.08 -12.32 -4.25
CA GLY A 329 -9.72 -10.93 -4.52
C GLY A 329 -10.77 -9.94 -4.01
N LEU A 330 -12.06 -10.20 -4.27
CA LEU A 330 -13.17 -9.39 -3.77
C LEU A 330 -13.20 -9.36 -2.24
N GLY A 331 -13.02 -10.50 -1.57
CA GLY A 331 -12.96 -10.57 -0.11
C GLY A 331 -11.75 -9.81 0.47
N GLN A 332 -10.57 -10.00 -0.11
CA GLN A 332 -9.33 -9.34 0.32
C GLN A 332 -9.39 -7.82 0.14
N GLY A 333 -9.94 -7.34 -0.97
CA GLY A 333 -10.13 -5.90 -1.20
C GLY A 333 -11.16 -5.29 -0.25
N ALA A 334 -12.25 -6.00 0.02
CA ALA A 334 -13.26 -5.58 0.98
C ALA A 334 -12.67 -5.42 2.39
N THR A 335 -11.87 -6.40 2.85
CA THR A 335 -11.20 -6.33 4.16
C THR A 335 -10.13 -5.24 4.21
N LEU A 336 -9.40 -4.99 3.12
CA LEU A 336 -8.47 -3.86 3.02
C LEU A 336 -9.20 -2.52 3.14
N GLY A 337 -10.25 -2.34 2.36
CA GLY A 337 -11.08 -1.12 2.38
C GLY A 337 -11.69 -0.87 3.76
N LEU A 338 -12.23 -1.92 4.40
CA LEU A 338 -12.74 -1.85 5.77
C LEU A 338 -11.65 -1.50 6.77
N GLY A 339 -10.45 -2.10 6.66
CA GLY A 339 -9.32 -1.80 7.56
C GLY A 339 -8.96 -0.32 7.52
N ILE A 340 -8.79 0.25 6.32
CA ILE A 340 -8.51 1.68 6.13
C ILE A 340 -9.66 2.54 6.68
N PHE A 341 -10.91 2.18 6.39
CA PHE A 341 -12.09 2.89 6.88
C PHE A 341 -12.13 2.90 8.41
N LEU A 342 -11.90 1.76 9.06
CA LEU A 342 -11.93 1.65 10.52
C LEU A 342 -10.87 2.53 11.22
N THR A 343 -9.70 2.76 10.61
CA THR A 343 -8.70 3.68 11.19
C THR A 343 -9.22 5.12 11.30
N MET A 344 -10.13 5.51 10.41
CA MET A 344 -10.77 6.84 10.42
C MET A 344 -12.04 6.82 11.29
N ALA A 345 -12.89 5.83 11.12
CA ALA A 345 -14.19 5.76 11.80
C ALA A 345 -14.08 5.49 13.33
N ARG A 346 -12.96 4.94 13.80
CA ARG A 346 -12.71 4.67 15.23
C ARG A 346 -11.94 5.77 15.93
N ALA A 347 -11.66 6.86 15.27
CA ALA A 347 -10.96 8.03 15.80
C ALA A 347 -11.91 9.24 15.87
N PRO A 348 -11.94 9.99 17.01
CA PRO A 348 -12.81 11.15 17.18
C PRO A 348 -12.31 12.39 16.42
N ASP A 349 -11.03 12.44 16.05
CA ASP A 349 -10.38 13.57 15.39
C ASP A 349 -9.30 13.13 14.41
N PRO A 350 -8.90 14.01 13.45
CA PRO A 350 -7.91 13.66 12.43
C PRO A 350 -6.53 13.28 12.98
N ALA A 351 -6.11 13.87 14.11
CA ALA A 351 -4.81 13.56 14.73
C ALA A 351 -4.80 12.14 15.31
N THR A 352 -5.89 11.75 15.95
CA THR A 352 -6.11 10.40 16.48
C THR A 352 -6.24 9.39 15.33
N ALA A 353 -6.93 9.74 14.23
CA ALA A 353 -7.01 8.90 13.04
C ALA A 353 -5.63 8.63 12.43
N ALA A 354 -4.79 9.66 12.33
CA ALA A 354 -3.42 9.53 11.85
C ALA A 354 -2.56 8.64 12.78
N ALA A 355 -2.71 8.79 14.10
CA ALA A 355 -2.01 7.99 15.08
C ALA A 355 -2.46 6.51 15.03
N LEU A 356 -3.77 6.25 14.94
CA LEU A 356 -4.33 4.91 14.82
C LEU A 356 -3.91 4.23 13.51
N SER A 357 -3.97 4.95 12.39
CA SER A 357 -3.52 4.46 11.09
C SER A 357 -2.02 4.13 11.10
N GLY A 358 -1.18 5.00 11.67
CA GLY A 358 0.25 4.76 11.82
C GLY A 358 0.57 3.54 12.71
N PHE A 359 -0.17 3.36 13.81
CA PHE A 359 -0.05 2.19 14.67
C PHE A 359 -0.48 0.90 13.96
N ALA A 360 -1.66 0.93 13.32
CA ALA A 360 -2.25 -0.23 12.65
C ALA A 360 -1.39 -0.68 11.45
N GLN A 361 -0.89 0.24 10.65
CA GLN A 361 -0.05 -0.11 9.50
C GLN A 361 1.36 -0.52 9.93
N GLY A 362 2.01 0.23 10.83
CA GLY A 362 3.38 -0.08 11.26
C GLY A 362 3.48 -1.46 11.91
N ALA A 363 2.69 -1.73 12.96
CA ALA A 363 2.69 -3.02 13.63
C ALA A 363 2.03 -4.12 12.77
N GLY A 364 0.99 -3.77 12.00
CA GLY A 364 0.30 -4.70 11.11
C GLY A 364 1.18 -5.25 9.99
N TYR A 365 2.06 -4.45 9.40
CA TYR A 365 2.99 -4.94 8.38
C TYR A 365 4.08 -5.87 8.94
N LEU A 366 4.44 -5.74 10.21
CA LEU A 366 5.33 -6.72 10.85
C LEU A 366 4.66 -8.09 10.97
N ILE A 367 3.36 -8.13 11.30
CA ILE A 367 2.57 -9.37 11.25
C ILE A 367 2.47 -9.87 9.81
N ALA A 368 2.15 -8.99 8.87
CA ALA A 368 1.99 -9.34 7.46
C ALA A 368 3.25 -9.98 6.85
N ALA A 369 4.43 -9.54 7.27
CA ALA A 369 5.70 -10.05 6.78
C ALA A 369 5.94 -11.53 7.12
N THR A 370 5.25 -12.08 8.12
CA THR A 370 5.33 -13.50 8.45
C THR A 370 4.54 -14.40 7.48
N GLY A 371 3.61 -13.82 6.69
CA GLY A 371 2.73 -14.57 5.80
C GLY A 371 3.46 -15.38 4.72
N PRO A 372 4.25 -14.75 3.84
CA PRO A 372 4.97 -15.48 2.79
C PRO A 372 5.91 -16.56 3.31
N PRO A 373 6.78 -16.33 4.33
CA PRO A 373 7.60 -17.39 4.90
C PRO A 373 6.80 -18.50 5.57
N LEU A 374 5.69 -18.16 6.23
CA LEU A 374 4.82 -19.16 6.85
C LEU A 374 4.32 -20.17 5.82
N LEU A 375 3.83 -19.70 4.68
CA LEU A 375 3.35 -20.60 3.63
C LEU A 375 4.48 -21.39 2.99
N GLY A 376 5.62 -20.76 2.70
CA GLY A 376 6.79 -21.43 2.12
C GLY A 376 7.31 -22.55 3.02
N VAL A 377 7.51 -22.28 4.30
CA VAL A 377 7.95 -23.30 5.28
C VAL A 377 6.93 -24.42 5.42
N LEU A 378 5.63 -24.10 5.57
CA LEU A 378 4.59 -25.10 5.68
C LEU A 378 4.54 -25.99 4.43
N HIS A 379 4.65 -25.40 3.24
CA HIS A 379 4.70 -26.14 1.98
C HIS A 379 5.93 -27.06 1.91
N ALA A 380 7.12 -26.55 2.25
CA ALA A 380 8.36 -27.31 2.23
C ALA A 380 8.35 -28.50 3.20
N VAL A 381 7.74 -28.34 4.39
CA VAL A 381 7.67 -29.42 5.40
C VAL A 381 6.59 -30.45 5.08
N THR A 382 5.45 -30.02 4.51
CA THR A 382 4.30 -30.92 4.29
C THR A 382 4.22 -31.49 2.87
N GLY A 383 5.01 -30.95 1.94
CA GLY A 383 5.03 -31.38 0.52
C GLY A 383 3.76 -31.06 -0.25
N GLY A 384 2.86 -30.19 0.29
CA GLY A 384 1.58 -29.89 -0.34
C GLY A 384 0.98 -28.57 0.11
N TRP A 385 -0.14 -28.17 -0.52
CA TRP A 385 -0.80 -26.88 -0.27
C TRP A 385 -1.96 -26.95 0.73
N SER A 386 -2.39 -28.14 1.13
CA SER A 386 -3.52 -28.30 2.06
C SER A 386 -3.25 -27.66 3.42
N VAL A 387 -2.08 -27.89 4.00
CA VAL A 387 -1.70 -27.33 5.31
C VAL A 387 -1.44 -25.81 5.23
N PRO A 388 -0.69 -25.28 4.24
CA PRO A 388 -0.58 -23.84 4.04
C PRO A 388 -1.93 -23.11 3.91
N VAL A 389 -2.87 -23.66 3.14
CA VAL A 389 -4.20 -23.03 2.97
C VAL A 389 -5.05 -23.18 4.24
N ALA A 390 -4.97 -24.31 4.95
CA ALA A 390 -5.63 -24.45 6.25
C ALA A 390 -5.11 -23.42 7.27
N ALA A 391 -3.81 -23.13 7.27
CA ALA A 391 -3.24 -22.07 8.10
C ALA A 391 -3.83 -20.69 7.75
N LEU A 392 -4.00 -20.36 6.46
CA LEU A 392 -4.68 -19.12 6.05
C LEU A 392 -6.16 -19.09 6.46
N LEU A 393 -6.85 -20.23 6.46
CA LEU A 393 -8.23 -20.29 6.96
C LEU A 393 -8.30 -20.05 8.47
N VAL A 394 -7.34 -20.52 9.24
CA VAL A 394 -7.20 -20.18 10.68
C VAL A 394 -6.94 -18.69 10.86
N VAL A 395 -6.06 -18.09 10.04
CA VAL A 395 -5.83 -16.65 10.01
C VAL A 395 -7.14 -15.91 9.66
N ALA A 396 -7.93 -16.42 8.72
CA ALA A 396 -9.22 -15.82 8.35
C ALA A 396 -10.23 -15.83 9.51
N VAL A 397 -10.27 -16.89 10.32
CA VAL A 397 -11.09 -16.94 11.55
C VAL A 397 -10.62 -15.87 12.56
N ALA A 398 -9.33 -15.77 12.80
CA ALA A 398 -8.78 -14.73 13.68
C ALA A 398 -9.07 -13.31 13.15
N GLN A 399 -9.01 -13.14 11.83
CA GLN A 399 -9.36 -11.88 11.16
C GLN A 399 -10.85 -11.56 11.29
N LEU A 400 -11.76 -12.54 11.16
CA LEU A 400 -13.19 -12.38 11.39
C LEU A 400 -13.47 -11.91 12.82
N VAL A 401 -12.84 -12.52 13.81
CA VAL A 401 -12.99 -12.16 15.23
C VAL A 401 -12.51 -10.72 15.46
N THR A 402 -11.28 -10.41 15.05
CA THR A 402 -10.70 -9.07 15.26
C THR A 402 -11.45 -8.00 14.48
N GLY A 403 -11.88 -8.29 13.25
CA GLY A 403 -12.70 -7.40 12.43
C GLY A 403 -14.09 -7.17 13.02
N SER A 404 -14.74 -8.20 13.55
CA SER A 404 -16.03 -8.07 14.25
C SER A 404 -15.91 -7.24 15.53
N LEU A 405 -14.81 -7.37 16.27
CA LEU A 405 -14.53 -6.56 17.45
C LEU A 405 -14.23 -5.09 17.08
N ALA A 406 -13.46 -4.85 16.03
CA ALA A 406 -13.15 -3.51 15.52
C ALA A 406 -14.34 -2.85 14.81
N GLY A 407 -15.25 -3.65 14.26
CA GLY A 407 -16.46 -3.22 13.54
C GLY A 407 -17.55 -2.63 14.44
N ARG A 408 -17.46 -2.76 15.77
CA ARG A 408 -18.42 -2.17 16.73
C ARG A 408 -18.34 -0.64 16.69
N ALA A 409 -19.46 0.04 16.88
CA ALA A 409 -19.54 1.51 16.90
C ALA A 409 -18.87 2.13 18.17
N LEU A 410 -17.55 1.93 18.32
CA LEU A 410 -16.73 2.44 19.41
C LEU A 410 -15.63 3.34 18.85
N THR A 411 -15.11 4.28 19.64
CA THR A 411 -13.97 5.15 19.28
C THR A 411 -12.87 5.05 20.33
N VAL A 412 -11.61 5.23 19.91
CA VAL A 412 -10.49 5.42 20.82
C VAL A 412 -10.55 6.84 21.41
N PRO A 413 -10.00 7.08 22.63
CA PRO A 413 -9.89 8.43 23.17
C PRO A 413 -8.99 9.33 22.33
N SER A 414 -9.29 10.65 22.30
CA SER A 414 -8.52 11.65 21.57
C SER A 414 -7.08 11.76 22.08
N VAL A 415 -6.11 11.87 21.15
CA VAL A 415 -4.69 12.12 21.46
C VAL A 415 -4.43 13.58 21.81
N SER A 416 -5.32 14.48 21.39
CA SER A 416 -5.22 15.94 21.61
C SER A 416 -5.71 16.39 22.98
N HIS A 417 -6.51 15.57 23.67
CA HIS A 417 -6.99 15.81 25.02
C HIS A 417 -6.15 15.09 26.05
N GLN A 418 -4.93 15.58 26.35
CA GLN A 418 -4.40 15.45 27.69
C GLN A 418 -4.85 16.66 28.49
N PRO A 419 -5.56 16.51 29.60
CA PRO A 419 -5.71 17.60 30.53
C PRO A 419 -4.29 18.02 30.94
N HIS A 420 -3.91 19.24 30.63
CA HIS A 420 -2.74 19.86 31.22
C HIS A 420 -2.88 19.66 32.72
N GLY A 421 -1.90 18.99 33.33
CA GLY A 421 -1.86 18.74 34.75
C GLY A 421 -2.20 20.01 35.54
N HIS A 422 -2.89 19.82 36.63
CA HIS A 422 -3.25 20.83 37.60
C HIS A 422 -2.31 22.04 37.55
N GLN A 423 -2.79 23.17 37.05
CA GLN A 423 -2.28 24.44 37.53
C GLN A 423 -2.54 24.43 39.03
N PRO A 424 -1.52 24.59 39.88
CA PRO A 424 -1.77 24.80 41.29
C PRO A 424 -2.60 26.09 41.42
N ALA A 425 -3.74 25.96 42.11
CA ALA A 425 -4.60 27.09 42.40
C ALA A 425 -3.75 28.23 42.92
N SER A 426 -3.75 29.36 42.25
CA SER A 426 -3.21 30.61 42.73
C SER A 426 -3.87 30.89 44.10
N ARG A 427 -3.08 30.89 45.18
CA ARG A 427 -3.53 31.32 46.51
C ARG A 427 -4.13 32.72 46.33
N PRO A 428 -5.31 33.01 46.87
CA PRO A 428 -5.77 34.35 46.99
C PRO A 428 -4.86 35.12 47.95
N ASP A 429 -4.33 36.27 47.50
CA ASP A 429 -3.55 37.19 48.32
C ASP A 429 -4.39 37.62 49.52
N ALA A 430 -3.81 37.49 50.69
CA ALA A 430 -4.37 37.99 51.94
C ALA A 430 -4.31 39.50 51.95
N PRO A 431 -5.37 40.22 52.38
CA PRO A 431 -5.32 41.67 52.54
C PRO A 431 -4.44 42.06 53.73
N VAL A 432 -3.63 43.13 53.49
CA VAL A 432 -2.93 43.87 54.53
C VAL A 432 -3.83 44.98 55.04
#